data_f1d8a2b2e095f532d74bd44ff3d8e776
#
_entry.id   f1d8a2b2e095f532d74bd44ff3d8e776
#
_cell.length_a   1.000
_cell.length_b   1.000
_cell.length_c   1.000
_cell.angle_alpha   90.00
_cell.angle_beta   90.00
_cell.angle_gamma   90.00
#
_symmetry.space_group_name_H-M   'P 1'
#
loop_
_entity.id
_entity.type
_entity.pdbx_description
1 polymer ?
#
loop_
_entity_poly.entity_id
_entity_poly.type
_entity_poly.pdbx_seq_one_letter_code
_entity_poly.pdbx_strand_id
1 'polypeptide(L)'
;MQIVMELAGYSMGRSDLVRRAMAKKKADVMDKERQYFVYGNEELNVPGCVKNGIQESVANKIFDDMVDFANYAFNKSHAAVYAVVAYQTAYLKIYYPVEYMAALISSVRENTEKMSSYIQTCKSLGIKILPPDINKGSGDFLVDGNAIRFGLSGLRSIGDGVTEVVHQEVVANGPFTSLEDFCTRLSGKE
;
A
#
# COMPACT_ATOMS: atom_id res chain seq x y z
N MET A 1 -22.64 -5.27 -14.33
CA MET A 1 -23.87 -5.88 -13.79
C MET A 1 -25.10 -5.34 -14.50
N GLN A 2 -25.31 -4.04 -14.52
CA GLN A 2 -26.52 -3.43 -15.11
C GLN A 2 -26.73 -3.84 -16.58
N ILE A 3 -25.70 -3.84 -17.41
CA ILE A 3 -25.78 -4.24 -18.83
C ILE A 3 -26.37 -5.64 -18.99
N VAL A 4 -25.88 -6.64 -18.26
CA VAL A 4 -26.37 -8.02 -18.39
C VAL A 4 -27.79 -8.19 -17.84
N MET A 5 -28.19 -7.39 -16.84
CA MET A 5 -29.54 -7.36 -16.30
C MET A 5 -30.52 -6.77 -17.31
N GLU A 6 -30.24 -5.60 -17.86
CA GLU A 6 -31.15 -4.86 -18.73
C GLU A 6 -31.25 -5.47 -20.12
N LEU A 7 -30.13 -5.92 -20.69
CA LEU A 7 -30.14 -6.42 -22.07
C LEU A 7 -30.47 -7.91 -22.18
N ALA A 8 -29.97 -8.73 -21.26
CA ALA A 8 -30.14 -10.18 -21.32
C ALA A 8 -31.08 -10.77 -20.24
N GLY A 9 -31.60 -9.95 -19.33
CA GLY A 9 -32.56 -10.37 -18.31
C GLY A 9 -31.93 -11.17 -17.16
N TYR A 10 -30.67 -10.93 -16.83
CA TYR A 10 -30.00 -11.59 -15.70
C TYR A 10 -30.58 -11.11 -14.37
N SER A 11 -30.69 -12.02 -13.41
CA SER A 11 -30.95 -11.63 -12.03
C SER A 11 -29.72 -10.91 -11.40
N MET A 12 -29.92 -10.15 -10.31
CA MET A 12 -28.85 -9.48 -9.59
C MET A 12 -27.76 -10.47 -9.14
N GLY A 13 -28.16 -11.61 -8.55
CA GLY A 13 -27.23 -12.63 -8.09
C GLY A 13 -26.38 -13.22 -9.21
N ARG A 14 -27.03 -13.50 -10.37
CA ARG A 14 -26.30 -14.01 -11.53
C ARG A 14 -25.38 -12.96 -12.15
N SER A 15 -25.79 -11.71 -12.19
CA SER A 15 -24.95 -10.60 -12.64
C SER A 15 -23.67 -10.46 -11.82
N ASP A 16 -23.75 -10.75 -10.51
CA ASP A 16 -22.57 -10.76 -9.65
C ASP A 16 -21.62 -11.92 -9.96
N LEU A 17 -22.15 -13.10 -10.35
CA LEU A 17 -21.30 -14.21 -10.81
C LEU A 17 -20.49 -13.82 -12.05
N VAL A 18 -21.14 -13.18 -13.03
CA VAL A 18 -20.46 -12.66 -14.24
C VAL A 18 -19.38 -11.64 -13.86
N ARG A 19 -19.71 -10.69 -13.01
CA ARG A 19 -18.75 -9.70 -12.51
C ARG A 19 -17.52 -10.35 -11.84
N ARG A 20 -17.75 -11.39 -11.02
CA ARG A 20 -16.66 -12.14 -10.36
C ARG A 20 -15.82 -12.94 -11.35
N ALA A 21 -16.46 -13.53 -12.38
CA ALA A 21 -15.74 -14.26 -13.43
C ALA A 21 -14.84 -13.32 -14.23
N MET A 22 -15.34 -12.14 -14.58
CA MET A 22 -14.57 -11.05 -15.19
C MET A 22 -13.38 -10.61 -14.32
N ALA A 23 -13.63 -10.30 -13.04
CA ALA A 23 -12.58 -9.86 -12.12
C ALA A 23 -11.47 -10.91 -11.91
N LYS A 24 -11.82 -12.20 -11.97
CA LYS A 24 -10.89 -13.33 -11.82
C LYS A 24 -10.31 -13.83 -13.15
N LYS A 25 -10.66 -13.18 -14.26
CA LYS A 25 -10.20 -13.52 -15.63
C LYS A 25 -10.42 -14.99 -15.99
N LYS A 26 -11.59 -15.55 -15.64
CA LYS A 26 -11.96 -16.94 -15.93
C LYS A 26 -12.53 -17.05 -17.34
N ALA A 27 -11.66 -17.32 -18.34
CA ALA A 27 -12.05 -17.38 -19.75
C ALA A 27 -13.10 -18.45 -20.03
N ASP A 28 -12.96 -19.64 -19.46
CA ASP A 28 -13.91 -20.77 -19.61
C ASP A 28 -15.32 -20.44 -19.14
N VAL A 29 -15.44 -19.66 -18.07
CA VAL A 29 -16.74 -19.20 -17.56
C VAL A 29 -17.28 -18.11 -18.48
N MET A 30 -16.44 -17.21 -18.96
CA MET A 30 -16.87 -16.11 -19.85
C MET A 30 -17.37 -16.62 -21.21
N ASP A 31 -16.79 -17.67 -21.76
CA ASP A 31 -17.28 -18.29 -23.01
C ASP A 31 -18.68 -18.89 -22.86
N LYS A 32 -18.97 -19.54 -21.73
CA LYS A 32 -20.30 -20.04 -21.40
C LYS A 32 -21.29 -18.90 -21.19
N GLU A 33 -20.87 -17.87 -20.46
CA GLU A 33 -21.73 -16.70 -20.21
C GLU A 33 -22.02 -15.91 -21.47
N ARG A 34 -21.15 -15.92 -22.50
CA ARG A 34 -21.44 -15.36 -23.82
C ARG A 34 -22.69 -16.02 -24.43
N GLN A 35 -22.76 -17.35 -24.41
CA GLN A 35 -23.90 -18.07 -24.94
C GLN A 35 -25.20 -17.71 -24.21
N TYR A 36 -25.13 -17.62 -22.88
CA TYR A 36 -26.31 -17.26 -22.08
C TYR A 36 -26.69 -15.78 -22.26
N PHE A 37 -25.75 -14.90 -22.42
CA PHE A 37 -26.00 -13.49 -22.67
C PHE A 37 -26.64 -13.26 -24.03
N VAL A 38 -26.16 -13.92 -25.06
CA VAL A 38 -26.67 -13.75 -26.45
C VAL A 38 -27.98 -14.49 -26.63
N TYR A 39 -28.02 -15.81 -26.36
CA TYR A 39 -29.13 -16.67 -26.72
C TYR A 39 -30.04 -17.04 -25.55
N GLY A 40 -29.61 -16.80 -24.33
CA GLY A 40 -30.34 -17.16 -23.13
C GLY A 40 -30.04 -18.57 -22.61
N ASN A 41 -30.64 -18.89 -21.47
CA ASN A 41 -30.63 -20.22 -20.87
C ASN A 41 -31.87 -20.39 -19.99
N GLU A 42 -32.72 -21.35 -20.35
CA GLU A 42 -34.03 -21.59 -19.69
C GLU A 42 -33.86 -22.10 -18.25
N GLU A 43 -32.89 -23.00 -18.00
CA GLU A 43 -32.64 -23.55 -16.68
C GLU A 43 -32.21 -22.45 -15.68
N LEU A 44 -31.54 -21.41 -16.17
CA LEU A 44 -31.04 -20.30 -15.38
C LEU A 44 -31.99 -19.08 -15.39
N ASN A 45 -33.15 -19.20 -16.03
CA ASN A 45 -34.12 -18.13 -16.24
C ASN A 45 -33.47 -16.85 -16.83
N VAL A 46 -32.59 -17.04 -17.81
CA VAL A 46 -31.96 -15.96 -18.58
C VAL A 46 -32.58 -15.89 -19.95
N PRO A 47 -33.36 -14.85 -20.29
CA PRO A 47 -33.97 -14.71 -21.62
C PRO A 47 -32.95 -14.61 -22.76
N GLY A 48 -31.84 -13.88 -22.52
CA GLY A 48 -30.85 -13.56 -23.54
C GLY A 48 -31.22 -12.35 -24.39
N CYS A 49 -30.18 -11.71 -24.97
CA CYS A 49 -30.33 -10.50 -25.77
C CYS A 49 -31.20 -10.70 -26.99
N VAL A 50 -31.08 -11.82 -27.71
CA VAL A 50 -31.84 -12.10 -28.95
C VAL A 50 -33.33 -12.19 -28.66
N LYS A 51 -33.72 -12.86 -27.58
CA LYS A 51 -35.14 -12.95 -27.17
C LYS A 51 -35.69 -11.58 -26.74
N ASN A 52 -34.85 -10.71 -26.26
CA ASN A 52 -35.20 -9.33 -25.88
C ASN A 52 -35.15 -8.36 -27.09
N GLY A 53 -35.04 -8.85 -28.32
CA GLY A 53 -35.10 -8.05 -29.55
C GLY A 53 -33.78 -7.39 -29.96
N ILE A 54 -32.66 -7.77 -29.37
CA ILE A 54 -31.32 -7.26 -29.72
C ILE A 54 -30.71 -8.18 -30.78
N GLN A 55 -30.21 -7.59 -31.87
CA GLN A 55 -29.56 -8.37 -32.94
C GLN A 55 -28.36 -9.14 -32.39
N GLU A 56 -28.19 -10.39 -32.85
CA GLU A 56 -27.08 -11.26 -32.41
C GLU A 56 -25.69 -10.63 -32.57
N SER A 57 -25.46 -9.98 -33.72
CA SER A 57 -24.17 -9.29 -33.97
C SER A 57 -23.90 -8.17 -32.98
N VAL A 58 -24.93 -7.43 -32.58
CA VAL A 58 -24.83 -6.35 -31.58
C VAL A 58 -24.59 -6.93 -30.19
N ALA A 59 -25.31 -7.99 -29.82
CA ALA A 59 -25.14 -8.67 -28.53
C ALA A 59 -23.73 -9.24 -28.40
N ASN A 60 -23.21 -9.90 -29.43
CA ASN A 60 -21.82 -10.38 -29.43
C ASN A 60 -20.81 -9.27 -29.28
N LYS A 61 -20.97 -8.14 -30.00
CA LYS A 61 -20.07 -6.99 -29.89
C LYS A 61 -20.09 -6.39 -28.48
N ILE A 62 -21.26 -6.23 -27.87
CA ILE A 62 -21.36 -5.75 -26.48
C ILE A 62 -20.62 -6.70 -25.52
N PHE A 63 -20.77 -8.02 -25.75
CA PHE A 63 -20.06 -8.99 -24.90
C PHE A 63 -18.56 -8.93 -25.10
N ASP A 64 -18.07 -8.76 -26.34
CA ASP A 64 -16.64 -8.54 -26.62
C ASP A 64 -16.10 -7.30 -25.91
N ASP A 65 -16.80 -6.18 -26.02
CA ASP A 65 -16.44 -4.93 -25.34
C ASP A 65 -16.40 -5.11 -23.80
N MET A 66 -17.31 -5.93 -23.23
CA MET A 66 -17.29 -6.26 -21.80
C MET A 66 -16.08 -7.11 -21.43
N VAL A 67 -15.69 -8.09 -22.26
CA VAL A 67 -14.52 -8.96 -22.02
C VAL A 67 -13.24 -8.14 -22.14
N ASP A 68 -13.12 -7.30 -23.16
CA ASP A 68 -11.97 -6.42 -23.36
C ASP A 68 -11.83 -5.44 -22.18
N PHE A 69 -12.92 -4.83 -21.78
CA PHE A 69 -12.92 -3.98 -20.57
C PHE A 69 -12.47 -4.76 -19.33
N ALA A 70 -12.95 -6.00 -19.12
CA ALA A 70 -12.58 -6.83 -18.00
C ALA A 70 -11.08 -7.17 -17.97
N ASN A 71 -10.45 -7.34 -19.13
CA ASN A 71 -9.01 -7.60 -19.23
C ASN A 71 -8.15 -6.41 -18.79
N TYR A 72 -8.63 -5.18 -19.03
CA TYR A 72 -7.95 -3.93 -18.72
C TYR A 72 -8.59 -3.16 -17.57
N ALA A 73 -9.69 -3.67 -17.00
CA ALA A 73 -10.40 -2.98 -15.93
C ALA A 73 -9.55 -2.89 -14.65
N PHE A 74 -9.46 -1.70 -14.13
CA PHE A 74 -8.86 -1.43 -12.83
C PHE A 74 -9.91 -0.79 -11.91
N ASN A 75 -9.91 -1.17 -10.64
CA ASN A 75 -10.87 -0.63 -9.68
C ASN A 75 -10.65 0.88 -9.50
N LYS A 76 -11.59 1.70 -9.99
CA LYS A 76 -11.52 3.15 -9.92
C LYS A 76 -11.42 3.66 -8.47
N SER A 77 -12.11 3.04 -7.53
CA SER A 77 -12.02 3.41 -6.11
C SER A 77 -10.63 3.17 -5.56
N HIS A 78 -10.00 2.05 -5.92
CA HIS A 78 -8.62 1.76 -5.55
C HIS A 78 -7.67 2.82 -6.16
N ALA A 79 -7.80 3.11 -7.45
CA ALA A 79 -6.99 4.13 -8.11
C ALA A 79 -7.14 5.52 -7.47
N ALA A 80 -8.37 5.92 -7.13
CA ALA A 80 -8.66 7.19 -6.50
C ALA A 80 -8.01 7.31 -5.11
N VAL A 81 -8.11 6.26 -4.28
CA VAL A 81 -7.47 6.25 -2.94
C VAL A 81 -5.95 6.33 -3.06
N TYR A 82 -5.36 5.53 -3.96
CA TYR A 82 -3.90 5.59 -4.17
C TYR A 82 -3.43 6.91 -4.77
N ALA A 83 -4.23 7.57 -5.58
CA ALA A 83 -3.91 8.91 -6.07
C ALA A 83 -3.83 9.93 -4.93
N VAL A 84 -4.72 9.84 -3.94
CA VAL A 84 -4.67 10.69 -2.72
C VAL A 84 -3.39 10.40 -1.93
N VAL A 85 -3.06 9.14 -1.67
CA VAL A 85 -1.84 8.76 -0.96
C VAL A 85 -0.59 9.23 -1.71
N ALA A 86 -0.56 9.05 -3.04
CA ALA A 86 0.55 9.52 -3.87
C ALA A 86 0.72 11.05 -3.80
N TYR A 87 -0.39 11.79 -3.84
CA TYR A 87 -0.36 13.25 -3.66
C TYR A 87 0.15 13.64 -2.27
N GLN A 88 -0.35 13.02 -1.20
CA GLN A 88 0.07 13.29 0.17
C GLN A 88 1.57 13.03 0.36
N THR A 89 2.08 11.91 -0.14
CA THR A 89 3.52 11.58 -0.05
C THR A 89 4.38 12.56 -0.84
N ALA A 90 3.95 12.96 -2.03
CA ALA A 90 4.64 13.98 -2.83
C ALA A 90 4.63 15.34 -2.12
N TYR A 91 3.51 15.74 -1.55
CA TYR A 91 3.38 16.98 -0.80
C TYR A 91 4.33 17.01 0.41
N LEU A 92 4.30 15.96 1.24
CA LEU A 92 5.18 15.86 2.40
C LEU A 92 6.66 15.87 1.99
N LYS A 93 7.02 15.16 0.93
CA LYS A 93 8.41 15.13 0.43
C LYS A 93 8.90 16.49 -0.03
N ILE A 94 8.02 17.35 -0.58
CA ILE A 94 8.40 18.69 -1.09
C ILE A 94 8.44 19.71 0.04
N TYR A 95 7.43 19.74 0.89
CA TYR A 95 7.26 20.80 1.88
C TYR A 95 7.87 20.47 3.25
N TYR A 96 8.04 19.17 3.55
CA TYR A 96 8.58 18.65 4.82
C TYR A 96 9.60 17.54 4.55
N PRO A 97 10.67 17.82 3.74
CA PRO A 97 11.57 16.77 3.27
C PRO A 97 12.35 16.08 4.41
N VAL A 98 12.70 16.79 5.47
CA VAL A 98 13.45 16.21 6.60
C VAL A 98 12.57 15.24 7.37
N GLU A 99 11.37 15.66 7.74
CA GLU A 99 10.38 14.84 8.45
C GLU A 99 9.95 13.63 7.63
N TYR A 100 9.68 13.86 6.34
CA TYR A 100 9.30 12.78 5.42
C TYR A 100 10.41 11.73 5.30
N MET A 101 11.65 12.16 5.12
CA MET A 101 12.79 11.24 4.99
C MET A 101 13.10 10.52 6.30
N ALA A 102 12.98 11.18 7.45
CA ALA A 102 13.15 10.54 8.75
C ALA A 102 12.13 9.41 8.95
N ALA A 103 10.85 9.67 8.69
CA ALA A 103 9.79 8.67 8.78
C ALA A 103 9.98 7.54 7.76
N LEU A 104 10.37 7.87 6.52
CA LEU A 104 10.60 6.88 5.46
C LEU A 104 11.78 5.95 5.80
N ILE A 105 12.88 6.46 6.32
CA ILE A 105 14.03 5.64 6.72
C ILE A 105 13.65 4.77 7.92
N SER A 106 12.94 5.31 8.90
CA SER A 106 12.46 4.55 10.07
C SER A 106 11.58 3.37 9.66
N SER A 107 10.71 3.55 8.66
CA SER A 107 9.83 2.48 8.17
C SER A 107 10.55 1.28 7.53
N VAL A 108 11.82 1.44 7.17
CA VAL A 108 12.64 0.41 6.51
C VAL A 108 13.91 0.06 7.30
N ARG A 109 14.01 0.45 8.56
CA ARG A 109 15.24 0.30 9.37
C ARG A 109 15.77 -1.13 9.44
N GLU A 110 14.90 -2.14 9.34
CA GLU A 110 15.28 -3.55 9.30
C GLU A 110 15.87 -3.98 7.94
N ASN A 111 15.68 -3.19 6.90
CA ASN A 111 16.22 -3.46 5.57
C ASN A 111 17.40 -2.55 5.26
N THR A 112 18.61 -3.04 5.52
CA THR A 112 19.86 -2.29 5.37
C THR A 112 20.08 -1.71 3.97
N GLU A 113 19.68 -2.42 2.92
CA GLU A 113 19.82 -1.94 1.53
C GLU A 113 18.92 -0.73 1.26
N LYS A 114 17.64 -0.83 1.63
CA LYS A 114 16.69 0.29 1.48
C LYS A 114 17.08 1.46 2.35
N MET A 115 17.46 1.21 3.61
CA MET A 115 17.94 2.23 4.52
C MET A 115 19.12 3.00 3.93
N SER A 116 20.14 2.28 3.43
CA SER A 116 21.31 2.88 2.78
C SER A 116 20.93 3.71 1.56
N SER A 117 20.03 3.22 0.71
CA SER A 117 19.53 3.93 -0.47
C SER A 117 18.83 5.25 -0.09
N TYR A 118 17.99 5.24 0.95
CA TYR A 118 17.30 6.46 1.41
C TYR A 118 18.27 7.44 2.10
N ILE A 119 19.28 6.95 2.81
CA ILE A 119 20.36 7.80 3.33
C ILE A 119 21.13 8.51 2.19
N GLN A 120 21.39 7.81 1.07
CA GLN A 120 21.99 8.44 -0.11
C GLN A 120 21.05 9.49 -0.73
N THR A 121 19.75 9.21 -0.75
CA THR A 121 18.73 10.17 -1.18
C THR A 121 18.76 11.43 -0.29
N CYS A 122 18.86 11.29 1.04
CA CYS A 122 19.00 12.42 1.94
C CYS A 122 20.21 13.28 1.58
N LYS A 123 21.37 12.65 1.32
CA LYS A 123 22.58 13.37 0.90
C LYS A 123 22.38 14.15 -0.39
N SER A 124 21.71 13.58 -1.39
CA SER A 124 21.40 14.26 -2.65
C SER A 124 20.43 15.44 -2.48
N LEU A 125 19.57 15.39 -1.47
CA LEU A 125 18.65 16.47 -1.08
C LEU A 125 19.29 17.51 -0.17
N GLY A 126 20.57 17.36 0.19
CA GLY A 126 21.28 18.25 1.11
C GLY A 126 20.89 18.07 2.59
N ILE A 127 20.18 16.97 2.92
CA ILE A 127 19.80 16.65 4.30
C ILE A 127 20.94 15.91 4.98
N LYS A 128 21.45 16.44 6.07
CA LYS A 128 22.51 15.81 6.85
C LYS A 128 21.97 14.67 7.69
N ILE A 129 22.71 13.57 7.74
CA ILE A 129 22.49 12.49 8.70
C ILE A 129 23.51 12.64 9.83
N LEU A 130 23.01 12.87 11.03
CA LEU A 130 23.83 12.97 12.24
C LEU A 130 24.07 11.56 12.81
N PRO A 131 25.22 11.33 13.46
CA PRO A 131 25.50 10.04 14.10
C PRO A 131 24.47 9.72 15.19
N PRO A 132 24.33 8.43 15.57
CA PRO A 132 23.48 8.04 16.70
C PRO A 132 23.99 8.70 17.98
N ASP A 133 23.08 9.02 18.90
CA ASP A 133 23.37 9.68 20.17
C ASP A 133 22.41 9.13 21.22
N ILE A 134 22.92 8.49 22.25
CA ILE A 134 22.13 7.85 23.31
C ILE A 134 21.32 8.85 24.14
N ASN A 135 21.74 10.10 24.18
CA ASN A 135 21.08 11.16 24.96
C ASN A 135 19.98 11.91 24.15
N LYS A 136 19.99 11.80 22.83
CA LYS A 136 19.09 12.53 21.92
C LYS A 136 18.30 11.60 21.01
N GLY A 137 18.74 10.37 20.89
CA GLY A 137 18.19 9.38 19.98
C GLY A 137 17.03 8.59 20.57
N SER A 138 16.29 7.97 19.70
CA SER A 138 15.34 6.91 20.00
C SER A 138 15.64 5.72 19.09
N GLY A 139 14.78 4.69 19.11
CA GLY A 139 14.88 3.60 18.13
C GLY A 139 14.78 4.11 16.69
N ASP A 140 13.90 5.06 16.43
CA ASP A 140 13.66 5.61 15.10
C ASP A 140 14.60 6.75 14.72
N PHE A 141 14.67 7.05 13.43
CA PHE A 141 15.35 8.23 12.91
C PHE A 141 14.54 9.48 13.26
N LEU A 142 15.17 10.45 13.90
CA LEU A 142 14.53 11.66 14.42
C LEU A 142 14.98 12.91 13.66
N VAL A 143 14.08 13.87 13.55
CA VAL A 143 14.41 15.21 13.10
C VAL A 143 15.20 15.94 14.20
N ASP A 144 16.37 16.46 13.85
CA ASP A 144 17.22 17.28 14.72
C ASP A 144 17.60 18.57 14.00
N GLY A 145 16.75 19.58 14.14
CA GLY A 145 16.82 20.82 13.36
C GLY A 145 16.56 20.56 11.87
N ASN A 146 17.49 20.92 11.00
CA ASN A 146 17.43 20.66 9.55
C ASN A 146 18.18 19.38 9.16
N ALA A 147 18.40 18.47 10.10
CA ALA A 147 19.11 17.22 9.90
C ALA A 147 18.28 16.04 10.43
N ILE A 148 18.71 14.84 10.12
CA ILE A 148 18.12 13.59 10.64
C ILE A 148 19.16 12.92 11.52
N ARG A 149 18.82 12.65 12.77
CA ARG A 149 19.63 11.84 13.66
C ARG A 149 19.40 10.37 13.40
N PHE A 150 20.49 9.61 13.30
CA PHE A 150 20.45 8.18 13.07
C PHE A 150 19.78 7.47 14.27
N GLY A 151 18.75 6.66 13.98
CA GLY A 151 18.01 5.90 14.99
C GLY A 151 18.84 4.77 15.58
N LEU A 152 18.76 4.59 16.89
CA LEU A 152 19.55 3.56 17.60
C LEU A 152 19.18 2.14 17.14
N SER A 153 17.92 1.86 16.82
CA SER A 153 17.48 0.55 16.28
C SER A 153 17.95 0.30 14.84
N GLY A 154 18.49 1.31 14.15
CA GLY A 154 19.18 1.14 12.86
C GLY A 154 20.59 0.56 12.98
N LEU A 155 21.13 0.48 14.19
CA LEU A 155 22.41 -0.15 14.47
C LEU A 155 22.25 -1.67 14.57
N ARG A 156 23.22 -2.38 13.97
CA ARG A 156 23.17 -3.86 13.97
C ARG A 156 23.20 -4.39 15.42
N SER A 157 22.32 -5.32 15.71
CA SER A 157 22.17 -5.99 17.01
C SER A 157 21.62 -5.12 18.14
N ILE A 158 21.08 -3.93 17.83
CA ILE A 158 20.35 -3.12 18.80
C ILE A 158 18.86 -3.17 18.45
N GLY A 159 18.09 -3.82 19.31
CA GLY A 159 16.63 -3.95 19.16
C GLY A 159 15.87 -2.81 19.85
N ASP A 160 14.57 -2.72 19.55
CA ASP A 160 13.68 -1.69 20.10
C ASP A 160 13.58 -1.76 21.63
N GLY A 161 13.64 -2.97 22.24
CA GLY A 161 13.63 -3.11 23.70
C GLY A 161 14.78 -2.39 24.37
N VAL A 162 16.00 -2.52 23.83
CA VAL A 162 17.18 -1.84 24.38
C VAL A 162 17.08 -0.34 24.21
N THR A 163 16.66 0.12 23.04
CA THR A 163 16.54 1.56 22.75
C THR A 163 15.46 2.23 23.59
N GLU A 164 14.37 1.53 23.88
CA GLU A 164 13.31 2.00 24.75
C GLU A 164 13.79 2.15 26.20
N VAL A 165 14.53 1.18 26.74
CA VAL A 165 15.11 1.26 28.09
C VAL A 165 16.08 2.44 28.20
N VAL A 166 16.94 2.65 27.19
CA VAL A 166 17.87 3.79 27.15
C VAL A 166 17.10 5.12 27.12
N HIS A 167 16.07 5.21 26.28
CA HIS A 167 15.26 6.41 26.14
C HIS A 167 14.51 6.76 27.44
N GLN A 168 13.84 5.78 28.04
CA GLN A 168 13.13 5.94 29.32
C GLN A 168 14.07 6.40 30.44
N GLU A 169 15.29 5.85 30.48
CA GLU A 169 16.29 6.24 31.47
C GLU A 169 16.71 7.71 31.31
N VAL A 170 16.94 8.16 30.07
CA VAL A 170 17.26 9.57 29.79
C VAL A 170 16.10 10.49 30.15
N VAL A 171 14.86 10.09 29.85
CA VAL A 171 13.66 10.89 30.19
C VAL A 171 13.47 10.99 31.70
N ALA A 172 13.68 9.90 32.44
CA ALA A 172 13.46 9.86 33.89
C ALA A 172 14.58 10.54 34.70
N ASN A 173 15.82 10.35 34.29
CA ASN A 173 17.00 10.70 35.13
C ASN A 173 17.99 11.66 34.44
N GLY A 174 17.61 12.19 33.25
CA GLY A 174 18.43 13.11 32.47
C GLY A 174 19.51 12.41 31.64
N PRO A 175 20.29 13.17 30.86
CA PRO A 175 21.30 12.64 29.95
C PRO A 175 22.42 11.89 30.68
N PHE A 176 22.96 10.87 30.02
CA PHE A 176 24.17 10.20 30.49
C PHE A 176 25.37 11.13 30.36
N THR A 177 26.19 11.18 31.41
CA THR A 177 27.34 12.09 31.48
C THR A 177 28.67 11.42 31.14
N SER A 178 28.71 10.07 31.22
CA SER A 178 29.89 9.26 30.89
C SER A 178 29.51 7.83 30.55
N LEU A 179 30.46 7.05 30.03
CA LEU A 179 30.28 5.62 29.81
C LEU A 179 30.06 4.87 31.14
N GLU A 180 30.72 5.27 32.21
CA GLU A 180 30.55 4.67 33.53
C GLU A 180 29.12 4.93 34.07
N ASP A 181 28.62 6.14 33.94
CA ASP A 181 27.26 6.54 34.30
C ASP A 181 26.23 5.70 33.49
N PHE A 182 26.43 5.58 32.18
CA PHE A 182 25.62 4.72 31.32
C PHE A 182 25.58 3.27 31.80
N CYS A 183 26.76 2.66 32.03
CA CYS A 183 26.84 1.27 32.48
C CYS A 183 26.20 1.08 33.86
N THR A 184 26.40 2.01 34.77
CA THR A 184 25.84 1.95 36.13
C THR A 184 24.32 2.03 36.12
N ARG A 185 23.76 2.99 35.36
CA ARG A 185 22.33 3.24 35.32
C ARG A 185 21.52 2.17 34.55
N LEU A 186 22.16 1.49 33.62
CA LEU A 186 21.53 0.41 32.83
C LEU A 186 21.85 -1.00 33.33
N SER A 187 22.72 -1.14 34.35
CA SER A 187 23.03 -2.46 34.95
C SER A 187 21.77 -3.12 35.47
N GLY A 188 21.49 -4.36 35.01
CA GLY A 188 20.31 -5.15 35.40
C GLY A 188 18.98 -4.71 34.80
N LYS A 189 18.99 -3.86 33.77
CA LYS A 189 17.79 -3.45 33.01
C LYS A 189 17.76 -4.12 31.62
N GLU A 190 17.98 -5.44 31.59
CA GLU A 190 17.91 -6.24 30.36
C GLU A 190 16.48 -6.57 29.95
#